data_8ac3ecc46502780a1d4a3dc2642910c1
#
_entry.id   8ac3ecc46502780a1d4a3dc2642910c1
#
_cell.length_a   1.000
_cell.length_b   1.000
_cell.length_c   1.000
_cell.angle_alpha   90.00
_cell.angle_beta   90.00
_cell.angle_gamma   90.00
#
_symmetry.space_group_name_H-M   'P 1'
#
loop_
_entity.id
_entity.type
_entity.pdbx_description
1 polymer ?
#
loop_
_entity_poly.entity_id
_entity_poly.type
_entity_poly.pdbx_seq_one_letter_code
_entity_poly.pdbx_strand_id
1 'polypeptide(L)'
;MTVRNFFFKIILFILILGGIVIGGASFLLPTLVSHEVESRLEGTLHPEAQSMRIESSPGFKLALGEIDSFRGYLDGVTLGKLKVQRLTFDLRQIQIAPKELFFEQQLRFSSFGQGHIEGVIHQDDLKRYIEQHLSSSSAKGLSIETVEISGRGVVMTGRIDVGGFLSGKVTIQGRLEIEGNTLQFATEKLSIGGASLNRLSSGTVKSIPLYDFGKFPIPVQLDRVETGREEIHVFVHPVAQ
;
A
#
# COMPACT_ATOMS: atom_id res chain seq x y z
N MET A 1 22.74 49.95 38.44
CA MET A 1 22.18 49.12 37.37
C MET A 1 20.89 48.48 37.91
N THR A 2 19.75 48.88 37.39
CA THR A 2 18.45 48.57 38.00
C THR A 2 18.09 47.09 37.72
N VAL A 3 17.67 46.35 38.74
CA VAL A 3 17.24 44.95 38.71
C VAL A 3 16.28 44.70 37.52
N ARG A 4 15.50 45.68 37.13
CA ARG A 4 14.57 45.69 35.99
C ARG A 4 15.27 45.43 34.63
N ASN A 5 16.48 46.01 34.43
CA ASN A 5 17.27 45.83 33.20
C ASN A 5 17.90 44.43 33.11
N PHE A 6 18.18 43.82 34.27
CA PHE A 6 18.70 42.46 34.32
C PHE A 6 17.62 41.42 33.96
N PHE A 7 16.43 41.54 34.53
CA PHE A 7 15.27 40.71 34.19
C PHE A 7 14.88 40.83 32.72
N PHE A 8 14.88 42.07 32.19
CA PHE A 8 14.58 42.27 30.78
C PHE A 8 15.57 41.57 29.84
N LYS A 9 16.86 41.61 30.15
CA LYS A 9 17.92 40.91 29.38
C LYS A 9 17.76 39.40 29.45
N ILE A 10 17.40 38.85 30.60
CA ILE A 10 17.11 37.39 30.74
C ILE A 10 15.90 36.99 29.93
N ILE A 11 14.82 37.73 30.02
CA ILE A 11 13.62 37.45 29.23
C ILE A 11 13.91 37.54 27.73
N LEU A 12 14.65 38.57 27.30
CA LEU A 12 15.04 38.72 25.90
C LEU A 12 15.93 37.57 25.43
N PHE A 13 16.90 37.15 26.27
CA PHE A 13 17.77 36.02 25.98
C PHE A 13 16.97 34.69 25.84
N ILE A 14 16.02 34.45 26.74
CA ILE A 14 15.12 33.28 26.67
C ILE A 14 14.27 33.32 25.40
N LEU A 15 13.73 34.50 25.03
CA LEU A 15 12.95 34.65 23.79
C LEU A 15 13.80 34.43 22.54
N ILE A 16 15.03 34.94 22.50
CA ILE A 16 15.97 34.73 21.38
C ILE A 16 16.36 33.25 21.30
N LEU A 17 16.71 32.63 22.43
CA LEU A 17 17.08 31.22 22.48
C LEU A 17 15.88 30.33 22.08
N GLY A 18 14.69 30.62 22.59
CA GLY A 18 13.46 29.96 22.20
C GLY A 18 13.16 30.12 20.70
N GLY A 19 13.33 31.31 20.14
CA GLY A 19 13.21 31.60 18.72
C GLY A 19 14.18 30.80 17.84
N ILE A 20 15.46 30.68 18.30
CA ILE A 20 16.49 29.88 17.61
C ILE A 20 16.14 28.39 17.64
N VAL A 21 15.69 27.88 18.79
CA VAL A 21 15.31 26.47 18.94
C VAL A 21 14.10 26.14 18.09
N ILE A 22 13.05 26.97 18.14
CA ILE A 22 11.83 26.79 17.33
C ILE A 22 12.13 26.93 15.84
N GLY A 23 12.93 27.96 15.46
CA GLY A 23 13.35 28.17 14.08
C GLY A 23 14.20 27.02 13.55
N GLY A 24 15.22 26.60 14.31
CA GLY A 24 16.07 25.46 13.95
C GLY A 24 15.26 24.16 13.84
N ALA A 25 14.40 23.87 14.80
CA ALA A 25 13.52 22.71 14.76
C ALA A 25 12.60 22.73 13.53
N SER A 26 12.08 23.91 13.15
CA SER A 26 11.20 24.04 11.98
C SER A 26 11.87 23.64 10.65
N PHE A 27 13.20 23.75 10.55
CA PHE A 27 13.94 23.37 9.34
C PHE A 27 14.48 21.94 9.39
N LEU A 28 14.89 21.45 10.56
CA LEU A 28 15.57 20.17 10.69
C LEU A 28 14.58 19.00 10.90
N LEU A 29 13.50 19.21 11.64
CA LEU A 29 12.54 18.14 11.96
C LEU A 29 11.88 17.53 10.72
N PRO A 30 11.43 18.27 9.69
CA PRO A 30 10.85 17.67 8.51
C PRO A 30 11.77 16.66 7.82
N THR A 31 13.05 17.01 7.69
CA THR A 31 14.06 16.16 7.06
C THR A 31 14.33 14.90 7.89
N LEU A 32 14.44 15.04 9.22
CA LEU A 32 14.68 13.89 10.10
C LEU A 32 13.49 12.94 10.12
N VAL A 33 12.27 13.45 10.20
CA VAL A 33 11.05 12.61 10.19
C VAL A 33 10.87 11.94 8.83
N SER A 34 11.09 12.65 7.72
CA SER A 34 11.03 12.05 6.37
C SER A 34 12.00 10.88 6.24
N HIS A 35 13.25 11.10 6.66
CA HIS A 35 14.28 10.06 6.57
C HIS A 35 13.95 8.82 7.42
N GLU A 36 13.43 9.02 8.64
CA GLU A 36 13.03 7.90 9.50
C GLU A 36 11.85 7.12 8.91
N VAL A 37 10.84 7.82 8.38
CA VAL A 37 9.69 7.18 7.72
C VAL A 37 10.11 6.43 6.46
N GLU A 38 10.96 7.03 5.62
CA GLU A 38 11.54 6.38 4.42
C GLU A 38 12.29 5.11 4.81
N SER A 39 13.19 5.18 5.79
CA SER A 39 13.97 4.01 6.25
C SER A 39 13.07 2.88 6.75
N ARG A 40 11.97 3.18 7.43
CA ARG A 40 11.02 2.16 7.91
C ARG A 40 10.25 1.49 6.78
N LEU A 41 9.78 2.26 5.83
CA LEU A 41 9.05 1.73 4.69
C LEU A 41 9.99 0.95 3.76
N GLU A 42 11.22 1.43 3.55
CA GLU A 42 12.25 0.71 2.80
C GLU A 42 12.56 -0.65 3.44
N GLY A 43 12.79 -0.69 4.74
CA GLY A 43 13.08 -1.93 5.48
C GLY A 43 11.95 -2.96 5.46
N THR A 44 10.70 -2.53 5.21
CA THR A 44 9.54 -3.42 5.20
C THR A 44 9.09 -3.80 3.79
N LEU A 45 9.12 -2.84 2.86
CA LEU A 45 8.55 -2.98 1.51
C LEU A 45 9.61 -3.21 0.44
N HIS A 46 10.88 -2.95 0.73
CA HIS A 46 12.03 -3.12 -0.18
C HIS A 46 11.78 -2.54 -1.59
N PRO A 47 11.47 -1.24 -1.70
CA PRO A 47 11.18 -0.61 -2.99
C PRO A 47 12.44 -0.55 -3.87
N GLU A 48 12.26 -0.60 -5.19
CA GLU A 48 13.33 -0.40 -6.17
C GLU A 48 13.73 1.08 -6.29
N ALA A 49 12.75 1.98 -6.10
CA ALA A 49 12.94 3.43 -6.03
C ALA A 49 11.89 4.05 -5.11
N GLN A 50 12.25 5.18 -4.51
CA GLN A 50 11.35 5.89 -3.61
C GLN A 50 11.58 7.39 -3.64
N SER A 51 10.54 8.16 -3.35
CA SER A 51 10.60 9.58 -3.07
C SER A 51 9.45 9.94 -2.14
N MET A 52 9.77 10.53 -0.99
CA MET A 52 8.78 10.92 -0.01
C MET A 52 9.04 12.34 0.45
N ARG A 53 7.95 13.04 0.75
CA ARG A 53 7.98 14.40 1.29
C ARG A 53 6.96 14.52 2.40
N ILE A 54 7.44 14.93 3.57
CA ILE A 54 6.64 15.26 4.73
C ILE A 54 6.71 16.76 4.94
N GLU A 55 5.56 17.40 5.02
CA GLU A 55 5.45 18.84 5.23
C GLU A 55 4.60 19.12 6.46
N SER A 56 5.06 20.08 7.26
CA SER A 56 4.31 20.62 8.39
C SER A 56 4.69 22.08 8.60
N SER A 57 3.71 22.94 8.74
CA SER A 57 3.95 24.37 8.95
C SER A 57 3.16 24.87 10.16
N PRO A 58 3.86 25.42 11.16
CA PRO A 58 5.33 25.48 11.31
C PRO A 58 5.93 24.09 11.62
N GLY A 59 7.20 23.87 11.21
CA GLY A 59 7.86 22.56 11.29
C GLY A 59 7.94 21.95 12.69
N PHE A 60 7.88 22.74 13.77
CA PHE A 60 7.88 22.22 15.13
C PHE A 60 6.64 21.35 15.46
N LYS A 61 5.54 21.45 14.71
CA LYS A 61 4.38 20.57 14.85
C LYS A 61 4.75 19.09 14.70
N LEU A 62 5.79 18.77 13.92
CA LEU A 62 6.30 17.41 13.78
C LEU A 62 6.79 16.82 15.11
N ALA A 63 7.31 17.66 16.02
CA ALA A 63 7.65 17.20 17.37
C ALA A 63 6.42 16.78 18.19
N LEU A 64 5.24 17.29 17.82
CA LEU A 64 3.95 16.91 18.39
C LEU A 64 3.28 15.79 17.59
N GLY A 65 3.92 15.32 16.49
CA GLY A 65 3.40 14.31 15.60
C GLY A 65 2.40 14.81 14.56
N GLU A 66 2.22 16.13 14.43
CA GLU A 66 1.30 16.72 13.48
C GLU A 66 1.95 16.87 12.10
N ILE A 67 1.39 16.23 11.08
CA ILE A 67 1.82 16.26 9.69
C ILE A 67 0.72 16.89 8.85
N ASP A 68 1.02 18.01 8.20
CA ASP A 68 0.04 18.69 7.33
C ASP A 68 -0.12 17.94 6.00
N SER A 69 0.98 17.42 5.43
CA SER A 69 0.96 16.62 4.21
C SER A 69 2.08 15.57 4.18
N PHE A 70 1.73 14.36 3.73
CA PHE A 70 2.65 13.27 3.44
C PHE A 70 2.38 12.80 2.02
N ARG A 71 3.32 13.02 1.13
CA ARG A 71 3.23 12.68 -0.28
C ARG A 71 4.47 11.94 -0.73
N GLY A 72 4.28 11.06 -1.70
CA GLY A 72 5.40 10.35 -2.27
C GLY A 72 4.99 9.10 -3.01
N TYR A 73 6.00 8.35 -3.42
CA TYR A 73 5.81 7.06 -4.07
C TYR A 73 6.90 6.08 -3.71
N LEU A 74 6.58 4.80 -3.84
CA LEU A 74 7.48 3.66 -3.78
C LEU A 74 7.26 2.84 -5.05
N ASP A 75 8.32 2.60 -5.82
CA ASP A 75 8.27 1.76 -7.02
C ASP A 75 8.79 0.36 -6.72
N GLY A 76 8.23 -0.65 -7.40
CA GLY A 76 8.70 -2.03 -7.35
C GLY A 76 8.51 -2.72 -5.99
N VAL A 77 7.46 -2.39 -5.28
CA VAL A 77 7.14 -2.92 -3.93
C VAL A 77 6.60 -4.35 -4.00
N THR A 78 6.92 -5.16 -3.00
CA THR A 78 6.34 -6.51 -2.88
C THR A 78 5.45 -6.62 -1.64
N LEU A 79 4.16 -6.84 -1.85
CA LEU A 79 3.18 -7.09 -0.81
C LEU A 79 2.93 -8.60 -0.67
N GLY A 80 3.60 -9.24 0.27
CA GLY A 80 3.63 -10.69 0.39
C GLY A 80 4.29 -11.35 -0.83
N LYS A 81 3.50 -11.92 -1.75
CA LYS A 81 3.97 -12.48 -3.03
C LYS A 81 3.56 -11.64 -4.24
N LEU A 82 2.74 -10.61 -4.02
CA LEU A 82 2.22 -9.75 -5.08
C LEU A 82 3.17 -8.58 -5.31
N LYS A 83 3.71 -8.44 -6.52
CA LYS A 83 4.49 -7.27 -6.89
C LYS A 83 3.54 -6.13 -7.26
N VAL A 84 3.78 -4.96 -6.68
CA VAL A 84 3.08 -3.71 -6.94
C VAL A 84 4.06 -2.78 -7.65
N GLN A 85 3.71 -2.32 -8.84
CA GLN A 85 4.59 -1.50 -9.65
C GLN A 85 4.86 -0.16 -8.98
N ARG A 86 3.81 0.46 -8.42
CA ARG A 86 3.90 1.73 -7.71
C ARG A 86 2.90 1.80 -6.57
N LEU A 87 3.36 2.30 -5.41
CA LEU A 87 2.52 2.80 -4.33
C LEU A 87 2.66 4.32 -4.26
N THR A 88 1.55 5.04 -4.38
CA THR A 88 1.52 6.50 -4.27
C THR A 88 0.79 6.89 -3.00
N PHE A 89 1.36 7.83 -2.25
CA PHE A 89 0.81 8.38 -1.01
C PHE A 89 0.41 9.83 -1.23
N ASP A 90 -0.85 10.18 -0.97
CA ASP A 90 -1.33 11.57 -0.86
C ASP A 90 -2.22 11.66 0.37
N LEU A 91 -1.60 11.94 1.50
CA LEU A 91 -2.24 11.97 2.81
C LEU A 91 -2.10 13.36 3.43
N ARG A 92 -3.15 13.82 4.10
CA ARG A 92 -3.18 15.15 4.72
C ARG A 92 -3.76 15.09 6.12
N GLN A 93 -3.32 16.04 6.97
CA GLN A 93 -3.78 16.17 8.35
C GLN A 93 -3.63 14.85 9.13
N ILE A 94 -2.41 14.34 9.13
CA ILE A 94 -2.07 13.10 9.81
C ILE A 94 -1.50 13.45 11.19
N GLN A 95 -1.85 12.64 12.17
CA GLN A 95 -1.18 12.65 13.45
C GLN A 95 -0.50 11.30 13.67
N ILE A 96 0.80 11.33 13.89
CA ILE A 96 1.60 10.16 14.27
C ILE A 96 1.92 10.24 15.75
N ALA A 97 2.33 9.11 16.32
CA ALA A 97 2.86 9.04 17.67
C ALA A 97 4.40 9.18 17.63
N PRO A 98 4.97 10.37 17.88
CA PRO A 98 6.41 10.61 17.70
C PRO A 98 7.25 9.73 18.63
N LYS A 99 6.78 9.51 19.85
CA LYS A 99 7.46 8.65 20.83
C LYS A 99 7.61 7.22 20.29
N GLU A 100 6.56 6.67 19.72
CA GLU A 100 6.57 5.32 19.14
C GLU A 100 7.46 5.26 17.89
N LEU A 101 7.43 6.30 17.05
CA LEU A 101 8.31 6.38 15.88
C LEU A 101 9.79 6.37 16.26
N PHE A 102 10.23 7.22 17.18
CA PHE A 102 11.65 7.40 17.49
C PHE A 102 12.19 6.38 18.50
N PHE A 103 11.40 5.98 19.50
CA PHE A 103 11.86 5.09 20.56
C PHE A 103 11.45 3.62 20.35
N GLU A 104 10.25 3.36 19.85
CA GLU A 104 9.74 2.02 19.64
C GLU A 104 9.91 1.54 18.19
N GLN A 105 10.36 2.45 17.31
CA GLN A 105 10.58 2.17 15.89
C GLN A 105 9.31 1.69 15.16
N GLN A 106 8.14 2.16 15.62
CA GLN A 106 6.84 1.84 15.05
C GLN A 106 6.18 3.09 14.46
N LEU A 107 5.78 3.01 13.18
CA LEU A 107 5.02 4.07 12.54
C LEU A 107 3.53 3.85 12.82
N ARG A 108 2.99 4.59 13.78
CA ARG A 108 1.56 4.57 14.13
C ARG A 108 0.90 5.89 13.80
N PHE A 109 -0.27 5.78 13.18
CA PHE A 109 -1.14 6.92 12.91
C PHE A 109 -2.19 7.02 14.02
N SER A 110 -2.17 8.11 14.79
CA SER A 110 -3.15 8.39 15.85
C SER A 110 -4.44 8.98 15.27
N SER A 111 -4.33 9.73 14.19
CA SER A 111 -5.48 10.24 13.43
C SER A 111 -5.10 10.46 11.96
N PHE A 112 -6.14 10.49 11.14
CA PHE A 112 -6.02 10.70 9.71
C PHE A 112 -7.18 11.58 9.23
N GLY A 113 -6.86 12.64 8.48
CA GLY A 113 -7.86 13.61 8.00
C GLY A 113 -8.36 13.27 6.60
N GLN A 114 -7.50 13.32 5.58
CA GLN A 114 -7.90 13.17 4.18
C GLN A 114 -6.80 12.54 3.33
N GLY A 115 -7.20 11.93 2.21
CA GLY A 115 -6.31 11.38 1.21
C GLY A 115 -6.41 9.87 1.09
N HIS A 116 -5.52 9.29 0.30
CA HIS A 116 -5.50 7.86 0.02
C HIS A 116 -4.07 7.38 -0.31
N ILE A 117 -3.93 6.09 -0.32
CA ILE A 117 -2.77 5.38 -0.86
C ILE A 117 -3.28 4.61 -2.07
N GLU A 118 -2.63 4.80 -3.21
CA GLU A 118 -2.95 4.10 -4.44
C GLU A 118 -1.86 3.10 -4.76
N GLY A 119 -2.24 1.84 -5.01
CA GLY A 119 -1.37 0.78 -5.49
C GLY A 119 -1.68 0.44 -6.94
N VAL A 120 -0.66 0.39 -7.81
CA VAL A 120 -0.79 -0.02 -9.21
C VAL A 120 -0.16 -1.39 -9.40
N ILE A 121 -0.94 -2.35 -9.89
CA ILE A 121 -0.51 -3.73 -10.19
C ILE A 121 -0.63 -3.94 -11.70
N HIS A 122 0.49 -4.26 -12.35
CA HIS A 122 0.50 -4.55 -13.78
C HIS A 122 0.06 -6.00 -14.06
N GLN A 123 -0.50 -6.25 -15.24
CA GLN A 123 -0.99 -7.58 -15.62
C GLN A 123 0.07 -8.67 -15.56
N ASP A 124 1.33 -8.36 -15.85
CA ASP A 124 2.43 -9.33 -15.78
C ASP A 124 2.76 -9.71 -14.33
N ASP A 125 2.59 -8.78 -13.39
CA ASP A 125 2.78 -9.02 -11.96
C ASP A 125 1.65 -9.89 -11.41
N LEU A 126 0.41 -9.63 -11.83
CA LEU A 126 -0.73 -10.47 -11.51
C LEU A 126 -0.56 -11.89 -12.08
N LYS A 127 -0.10 -12.00 -13.33
CA LYS A 127 0.19 -13.30 -13.95
C LYS A 127 1.20 -14.09 -13.12
N ARG A 128 2.34 -13.50 -12.78
CA ARG A 128 3.38 -14.14 -11.95
C ARG A 128 2.85 -14.58 -10.59
N TYR A 129 2.06 -13.74 -9.96
CA TYR A 129 1.43 -14.06 -8.68
C TYR A 129 0.54 -15.31 -8.78
N ILE A 130 -0.35 -15.35 -9.80
CA ILE A 130 -1.28 -16.46 -10.00
C ILE A 130 -0.54 -17.74 -10.33
N GLU A 131 0.49 -17.71 -11.18
CA GLU A 131 1.33 -18.86 -11.49
C GLU A 131 2.00 -19.44 -10.23
N GLN A 132 2.55 -18.57 -9.36
CA GLN A 132 3.12 -19.00 -8.08
C GLN A 132 2.08 -19.57 -7.12
N HIS A 133 0.88 -18.99 -7.09
CA HIS A 133 -0.20 -19.46 -6.24
C HIS A 133 -0.69 -20.83 -6.69
N LEU A 134 -0.89 -21.03 -8.00
CA LEU A 134 -1.32 -22.30 -8.58
C LEU A 134 -0.26 -23.39 -8.40
N SER A 135 1.02 -23.06 -8.55
CA SER A 135 2.13 -24.03 -8.34
C SER A 135 2.21 -24.52 -6.89
N SER A 136 1.80 -23.69 -5.93
CA SER A 136 1.75 -24.04 -4.51
C SER A 136 0.43 -24.67 -4.05
N SER A 137 -0.59 -24.68 -4.90
CA SER A 137 -1.90 -25.23 -4.59
C SER A 137 -2.10 -26.64 -5.17
N SER A 138 -3.19 -27.32 -4.79
CA SER A 138 -3.55 -28.64 -5.29
C SER A 138 -3.99 -28.66 -6.77
N ALA A 139 -3.95 -27.54 -7.47
CA ALA A 139 -4.30 -27.39 -8.88
C ALA A 139 -3.17 -27.88 -9.82
N LYS A 140 -2.64 -29.07 -9.54
CA LYS A 140 -1.62 -29.70 -10.38
C LYS A 140 -2.13 -29.89 -11.80
N GLY A 141 -1.37 -29.42 -12.78
CA GLY A 141 -1.71 -29.58 -14.20
C GLY A 141 -2.35 -28.33 -14.84
N LEU A 142 -2.64 -27.26 -14.09
CA LEU A 142 -3.09 -25.99 -14.67
C LEU A 142 -1.88 -25.05 -14.84
N SER A 143 -1.65 -24.60 -16.09
CA SER A 143 -0.64 -23.58 -16.41
C SER A 143 -1.33 -22.37 -17.03
N ILE A 144 -1.00 -21.16 -16.57
CA ILE A 144 -1.52 -19.89 -17.12
C ILE A 144 -0.56 -19.41 -18.21
N GLU A 145 -1.10 -19.17 -19.41
CA GLU A 145 -0.33 -18.65 -20.54
C GLU A 145 -0.44 -17.12 -20.63
N THR A 146 -1.67 -16.58 -20.51
CA THR A 146 -1.90 -15.14 -20.55
C THR A 146 -2.85 -14.68 -19.45
N VAL A 147 -2.65 -13.43 -19.01
CA VAL A 147 -3.57 -12.69 -18.17
C VAL A 147 -3.83 -11.38 -18.87
N GLU A 148 -5.08 -11.03 -19.09
CA GLU A 148 -5.50 -9.78 -19.72
C GLU A 148 -6.40 -9.01 -18.77
N ILE A 149 -6.03 -7.77 -18.46
CA ILE A 149 -6.79 -6.86 -17.61
C ILE A 149 -7.45 -5.81 -18.51
N SER A 150 -8.71 -5.57 -18.28
CA SER A 150 -9.49 -4.56 -18.98
C SER A 150 -10.55 -3.97 -18.07
N GLY A 151 -11.21 -2.89 -18.47
CA GLY A 151 -12.34 -2.32 -17.73
C GLY A 151 -13.54 -3.27 -17.54
N ARG A 152 -13.51 -4.47 -18.16
CA ARG A 152 -14.52 -5.51 -17.99
C ARG A 152 -14.14 -6.57 -16.96
N GLY A 153 -12.95 -6.49 -16.39
CA GLY A 153 -12.39 -7.46 -15.46
C GLY A 153 -11.12 -8.13 -15.99
N VAL A 154 -10.86 -9.32 -15.52
CA VAL A 154 -9.63 -10.09 -15.80
C VAL A 154 -9.98 -11.37 -16.53
N VAL A 155 -9.29 -11.64 -17.63
CA VAL A 155 -9.38 -12.87 -18.41
C VAL A 155 -8.03 -13.57 -18.36
N MET A 156 -8.04 -14.83 -17.95
CA MET A 156 -6.86 -15.69 -17.92
C MET A 156 -7.05 -16.82 -18.91
N THR A 157 -6.03 -17.09 -19.71
CA THR A 157 -6.01 -18.26 -20.57
C THR A 157 -4.82 -19.15 -20.19
N GLY A 158 -5.01 -20.45 -20.38
CA GLY A 158 -3.99 -21.42 -20.04
C GLY A 158 -4.31 -22.80 -20.56
N ARG A 159 -3.59 -23.78 -20.05
CA ARG A 159 -3.80 -25.21 -20.33
C ARG A 159 -3.98 -25.99 -19.06
N ILE A 160 -4.82 -26.98 -19.14
CA ILE A 160 -4.95 -28.00 -18.11
C ILE A 160 -4.50 -29.33 -18.67
N ASP A 161 -3.69 -30.05 -17.88
CA ASP A 161 -3.31 -31.42 -18.13
C ASP A 161 -3.33 -32.21 -16.82
N VAL A 162 -4.33 -33.04 -16.66
CA VAL A 162 -4.52 -33.86 -15.45
C VAL A 162 -4.38 -35.33 -15.84
N GLY A 163 -3.14 -35.82 -15.80
CA GLY A 163 -2.84 -37.24 -15.91
C GLY A 163 -3.30 -37.91 -17.21
N GLY A 164 -3.36 -37.16 -18.31
CA GLY A 164 -3.82 -37.68 -19.62
C GLY A 164 -5.33 -37.85 -19.76
N PHE A 165 -6.13 -37.69 -18.69
CA PHE A 165 -7.58 -37.82 -18.71
C PHE A 165 -8.30 -36.54 -19.11
N LEU A 166 -7.71 -35.38 -18.78
CA LEU A 166 -8.26 -34.08 -19.10
C LEU A 166 -7.13 -33.17 -19.58
N SER A 167 -7.10 -32.90 -20.87
CA SER A 167 -6.17 -31.94 -21.45
C SER A 167 -6.92 -30.97 -22.33
N GLY A 168 -6.60 -29.68 -22.26
CA GLY A 168 -7.27 -28.70 -23.09
C GLY A 168 -6.96 -27.26 -22.71
N LYS A 169 -7.40 -26.33 -23.57
CA LYS A 169 -7.32 -24.91 -23.31
C LYS A 169 -8.33 -24.54 -22.22
N VAL A 170 -7.88 -23.78 -21.23
CA VAL A 170 -8.71 -23.24 -20.15
C VAL A 170 -8.82 -21.72 -20.33
N THR A 171 -10.03 -21.20 -20.15
CA THR A 171 -10.27 -19.76 -20.05
C THR A 171 -11.04 -19.50 -18.77
N ILE A 172 -10.48 -18.63 -17.93
CA ILE A 172 -11.05 -18.18 -16.65
C ILE A 172 -11.34 -16.69 -16.78
N GLN A 173 -12.60 -16.31 -16.60
CA GLN A 173 -13.02 -14.91 -16.57
C GLN A 173 -13.52 -14.59 -15.18
N GLY A 174 -13.19 -13.41 -14.69
CA GLY A 174 -13.62 -12.95 -13.39
C GLY A 174 -13.32 -11.48 -13.18
N ARG A 175 -13.60 -11.04 -11.99
CA ARG A 175 -13.38 -9.65 -11.57
C ARG A 175 -12.64 -9.60 -10.24
N LEU A 176 -12.13 -8.42 -9.95
CA LEU A 176 -11.55 -8.13 -8.64
C LEU A 176 -12.66 -7.70 -7.70
N GLU A 177 -12.65 -8.27 -6.52
CA GLU A 177 -13.62 -7.99 -5.47
C GLU A 177 -12.91 -7.70 -4.14
N ILE A 178 -13.62 -7.00 -3.29
CA ILE A 178 -13.18 -6.70 -1.92
C ILE A 178 -14.01 -7.55 -0.97
N GLU A 179 -13.37 -8.41 -0.20
CA GLU A 179 -13.99 -9.16 0.87
C GLU A 179 -13.34 -8.78 2.20
N GLY A 180 -14.08 -8.03 3.03
CA GLY A 180 -13.51 -7.42 4.24
C GLY A 180 -12.39 -6.43 3.90
N ASN A 181 -11.16 -6.75 4.29
CA ASN A 181 -9.97 -5.97 3.96
C ASN A 181 -9.01 -6.73 3.00
N THR A 182 -9.55 -7.69 2.25
CA THR A 182 -8.80 -8.55 1.31
C THR A 182 -9.21 -8.25 -0.13
N LEU A 183 -8.21 -7.98 -0.97
CA LEU A 183 -8.38 -7.98 -2.42
C LEU A 183 -8.33 -9.41 -2.94
N GLN A 184 -9.33 -9.81 -3.71
CA GLN A 184 -9.39 -11.14 -4.29
C GLN A 184 -9.85 -11.11 -5.75
N PHE A 185 -9.46 -12.14 -6.48
CA PHE A 185 -9.99 -12.42 -7.81
C PHE A 185 -11.16 -13.40 -7.68
N ALA A 186 -12.36 -12.97 -8.06
CA ALA A 186 -13.58 -13.77 -8.07
C ALA A 186 -13.82 -14.34 -9.47
N THR A 187 -13.87 -15.66 -9.60
CA THR A 187 -14.14 -16.32 -10.88
C THR A 187 -15.63 -16.26 -11.21
N GLU A 188 -15.96 -15.71 -12.36
CA GLU A 188 -17.34 -15.64 -12.87
C GLU A 188 -17.63 -16.75 -13.88
N LYS A 189 -16.64 -17.09 -14.71
CA LYS A 189 -16.82 -18.07 -15.79
C LYS A 189 -15.56 -18.90 -16.00
N LEU A 190 -15.75 -20.19 -16.11
CA LEU A 190 -14.70 -21.15 -16.44
C LEU A 190 -15.12 -21.92 -17.72
N SER A 191 -14.19 -22.01 -18.67
CA SER A 191 -14.36 -22.78 -19.89
C SER A 191 -13.17 -23.70 -20.11
N ILE A 192 -13.42 -24.96 -20.46
CA ILE A 192 -12.40 -25.95 -20.81
C ILE A 192 -12.71 -26.52 -22.18
N GLY A 193 -11.74 -26.48 -23.12
CA GLY A 193 -11.92 -26.96 -24.49
C GLY A 193 -13.07 -26.28 -25.25
N GLY A 194 -13.41 -25.02 -24.86
CA GLY A 194 -14.54 -24.27 -25.44
C GLY A 194 -15.90 -24.56 -24.80
N ALA A 195 -16.04 -25.60 -23.98
CA ALA A 195 -17.26 -25.87 -23.22
C ALA A 195 -17.31 -25.02 -21.93
N SER A 196 -18.39 -24.26 -21.75
CA SER A 196 -18.59 -23.44 -20.55
C SER A 196 -19.07 -24.33 -19.39
N LEU A 197 -18.34 -24.32 -18.28
CA LEU A 197 -18.64 -25.11 -17.09
C LEU A 197 -19.44 -24.32 -16.07
N ASN A 198 -20.47 -23.59 -16.49
CA ASN A 198 -21.27 -22.71 -15.62
C ASN A 198 -21.89 -23.41 -14.40
N ARG A 199 -22.00 -24.77 -14.40
CA ARG A 199 -22.53 -25.55 -13.27
C ARG A 199 -21.48 -25.88 -12.20
N LEU A 200 -20.18 -25.69 -12.48
CA LEU A 200 -19.12 -25.87 -11.47
C LEU A 200 -18.82 -24.57 -10.67
N SER A 201 -19.40 -23.45 -11.11
CA SER A 201 -19.16 -22.13 -10.51
C SER A 201 -19.85 -21.91 -9.16
N SER A 202 -20.80 -22.73 -8.76
CA SER A 202 -21.53 -22.53 -7.50
C SER A 202 -20.87 -23.15 -6.25
N GLY A 203 -19.62 -23.61 -6.33
CA GLY A 203 -18.96 -24.15 -5.14
C GLY A 203 -17.50 -24.57 -5.27
N THR A 204 -16.93 -24.61 -6.47
CA THR A 204 -15.64 -25.30 -6.69
C THR A 204 -14.48 -24.40 -7.11
N VAL A 205 -14.72 -23.26 -7.74
CA VAL A 205 -13.66 -22.30 -8.04
C VAL A 205 -13.74 -21.20 -7.00
N LYS A 206 -13.02 -21.40 -5.90
CA LYS A 206 -12.87 -20.40 -4.84
C LYS A 206 -12.20 -19.16 -5.42
N SER A 207 -12.60 -18.00 -4.90
CA SER A 207 -11.87 -16.75 -5.11
C SER A 207 -10.39 -16.95 -4.75
N ILE A 208 -9.51 -16.32 -5.52
CA ILE A 208 -8.07 -16.33 -5.27
C ILE A 208 -7.75 -15.08 -4.49
N PRO A 209 -7.35 -15.18 -3.20
CA PRO A 209 -6.93 -14.02 -2.44
C PRO A 209 -5.62 -13.49 -3.02
N LEU A 210 -5.57 -12.21 -3.35
CA LEU A 210 -4.39 -11.55 -3.87
C LEU A 210 -3.57 -10.92 -2.74
N TYR A 211 -4.21 -10.13 -1.89
CA TYR A 211 -3.55 -9.53 -0.75
C TYR A 211 -4.54 -9.15 0.36
N ASP A 212 -4.16 -9.43 1.61
CA ASP A 212 -4.86 -9.03 2.82
C ASP A 212 -4.24 -7.73 3.35
N PHE A 213 -4.95 -6.61 3.21
CA PHE A 213 -4.51 -5.29 3.66
C PHE A 213 -4.46 -5.13 5.18
N GLY A 214 -4.98 -6.08 5.94
CA GLY A 214 -4.72 -6.18 7.37
C GLY A 214 -3.24 -6.47 7.70
N LYS A 215 -2.45 -6.93 6.70
CA LYS A 215 -1.00 -7.16 6.80
C LYS A 215 -0.16 -6.04 6.21
N PHE A 216 -0.78 -4.94 5.79
CA PHE A 216 -0.04 -3.79 5.28
C PHE A 216 0.77 -3.13 6.42
N PRO A 217 1.97 -2.56 6.15
CA PRO A 217 2.87 -2.04 7.20
C PRO A 217 2.27 -0.97 8.10
N ILE A 218 1.26 -0.28 7.60
CA ILE A 218 0.47 0.69 8.37
C ILE A 218 -1.00 0.25 8.34
N PRO A 219 -1.78 0.53 9.39
CA PRO A 219 -3.20 0.18 9.41
C PRO A 219 -3.95 0.90 8.29
N VAL A 220 -4.56 0.14 7.39
CA VAL A 220 -5.33 0.66 6.27
C VAL A 220 -6.63 -0.09 6.08
N GLN A 221 -7.61 0.59 5.51
CA GLN A 221 -8.85 0.02 5.02
C GLN A 221 -8.86 0.08 3.49
N LEU A 222 -9.23 -1.03 2.86
CA LEU A 222 -9.39 -1.12 1.43
C LEU A 222 -10.72 -0.46 1.02
N ASP A 223 -10.64 0.55 0.14
CA ASP A 223 -11.81 1.34 -0.28
C ASP A 223 -12.42 0.82 -1.56
N ARG A 224 -11.62 0.76 -2.61
CA ARG A 224 -12.07 0.37 -3.93
C ARG A 224 -10.93 -0.20 -4.77
N VAL A 225 -11.32 -0.94 -5.79
CA VAL A 225 -10.43 -1.45 -6.83
C VAL A 225 -11.01 -1.09 -8.19
N GLU A 226 -10.16 -0.63 -9.08
CA GLU A 226 -10.50 -0.25 -10.44
C GLU A 226 -9.60 -1.02 -11.41
N THR A 227 -10.18 -1.54 -12.49
CA THR A 227 -9.43 -2.20 -13.56
C THR A 227 -9.34 -1.27 -14.76
N GLY A 228 -8.11 -0.94 -15.15
CA GLY A 228 -7.80 -0.13 -16.32
C GLY A 228 -7.40 -0.99 -17.52
N ARG A 229 -6.55 -0.43 -18.37
CA ARG A 229 -5.92 -1.13 -19.47
C ARG A 229 -4.58 -1.70 -19.00
N GLU A 230 -4.50 -3.05 -18.85
CA GLU A 230 -3.31 -3.77 -18.39
C GLU A 230 -2.92 -3.50 -16.93
N GLU A 231 -3.71 -2.74 -16.18
CA GLU A 231 -3.42 -2.32 -14.81
C GLU A 231 -4.63 -2.46 -13.89
N ILE A 232 -4.34 -2.67 -12.62
CA ILE A 232 -5.28 -2.64 -11.50
C ILE A 232 -4.85 -1.50 -10.58
N HIS A 233 -5.79 -0.63 -10.26
CA HIS A 233 -5.63 0.44 -9.29
C HIS A 233 -6.37 0.06 -8.00
N VAL A 234 -5.65 0.01 -6.91
CA VAL A 234 -6.16 -0.34 -5.59
C VAL A 234 -6.04 0.88 -4.69
N PHE A 235 -7.13 1.31 -4.11
CA PHE A 235 -7.19 2.49 -3.24
C PHE A 235 -7.47 2.08 -1.81
N VAL A 236 -6.64 2.54 -0.91
CA VAL A 236 -6.78 2.33 0.53
C VAL A 236 -6.63 3.65 1.28
N HIS A 237 -7.24 3.75 2.46
CA HIS A 237 -7.00 4.88 3.37
C HIS A 237 -6.44 4.37 4.70
N PRO A 238 -5.57 5.13 5.37
CA PRO A 238 -5.14 4.82 6.72
C PRO A 238 -6.30 4.86 7.70
N VAL A 239 -6.28 3.97 8.69
CA VAL A 239 -7.22 3.99 9.81
C VAL A 239 -6.48 4.25 11.11
N ALA A 240 -7.08 5.05 12.00
CA ALA A 240 -6.55 5.27 13.34
C ALA A 240 -6.62 3.98 14.15
N GLN A 241 -5.60 3.75 14.97
CA GLN A 241 -5.54 2.69 15.98
C GLN A 241 -5.67 3.26 17.37
#